data_382359d242cbd4ee83f49f1571de20dd
#
_entry.id   382359d242cbd4ee83f49f1571de20dd
#
_cell.length_a   1.000
_cell.length_b   1.000
_cell.length_c   1.000
_cell.angle_alpha   90.00
_cell.angle_beta   90.00
_cell.angle_gamma   90.00
#
_symmetry.space_group_name_H-M   'P 1'
#
loop_
_entity.id
_entity.type
_entity.pdbx_description
1 polymer ?
#
loop_
_entity_poly.entity_id
_entity_poly.type
_entity_poly.pdbx_seq_one_letter_code
_entity_poly.pdbx_strand_id
1 'polypeptide(L)'
;GFDIGIEVSGNPEAFRSMLRNMYNGGRVALLGFLPESTRVNWNEVIFKSLHIKGIYGREMYETWYKMTQLLRSGLDVRPVLTHRFPLEDFDEAFETVTRGQCGKVVLDISNNCTLKDPSGIDHADT
;
A
#
# COMPACT_ATOMS: atom_id res chain seq x y z
N GLY A 1 13.12 -16.19 -10.14
CA GLY A 1 11.89 -15.44 -10.37
C GLY A 1 10.88 -15.57 -9.22
N PHE A 2 9.70 -15.03 -9.41
CA PHE A 2 8.65 -15.01 -8.41
C PHE A 2 7.36 -15.63 -8.95
N ASP A 3 6.65 -16.39 -8.12
CA ASP A 3 5.36 -17.01 -8.48
C ASP A 3 4.19 -16.05 -8.36
N ILE A 4 4.31 -15.04 -7.48
CA ILE A 4 3.28 -14.04 -7.23
C ILE A 4 3.90 -12.64 -7.31
N GLY A 5 3.26 -11.78 -8.07
CA GLY A 5 3.58 -10.36 -8.19
C GLY A 5 2.39 -9.50 -7.77
N ILE A 6 2.67 -8.40 -7.08
CA ILE A 6 1.65 -7.40 -6.72
C ILE A 6 2.14 -6.04 -7.19
N GLU A 7 1.41 -5.43 -8.11
CA GLU A 7 1.69 -4.09 -8.60
C GLU A 7 0.68 -3.12 -8.00
N VAL A 8 1.17 -2.18 -7.19
CA VAL A 8 0.37 -1.18 -6.47
C VAL A 8 0.90 0.24 -6.63
N SER A 9 2.04 0.39 -7.31
CA SER A 9 2.71 1.68 -7.45
C SER A 9 2.19 2.52 -8.61
N GLY A 10 1.63 1.88 -9.64
CA GLY A 10 1.29 2.52 -10.91
C GLY A 10 2.53 2.98 -11.70
N ASN A 11 3.72 2.50 -11.35
CA ASN A 11 4.95 2.86 -12.01
C ASN A 11 5.22 1.90 -13.19
N PRO A 12 5.31 2.41 -14.45
CA PRO A 12 5.52 1.56 -15.62
C PRO A 12 6.82 0.74 -15.58
N GLU A 13 7.89 1.29 -15.00
CA GLU A 13 9.17 0.57 -14.93
C GLU A 13 9.14 -0.54 -13.88
N ALA A 14 8.52 -0.27 -12.72
CA ALA A 14 8.30 -1.28 -11.70
C ALA A 14 7.47 -2.45 -12.26
N PHE A 15 6.40 -2.15 -13.00
CA PHE A 15 5.57 -3.17 -13.65
C PHE A 15 6.36 -4.00 -14.65
N ARG A 16 7.11 -3.36 -15.56
CA ARG A 16 7.97 -4.08 -16.53
C ARG A 16 9.02 -4.94 -15.85
N SER A 17 9.66 -4.39 -14.79
CA SER A 17 10.65 -5.15 -14.02
C SER A 17 10.02 -6.37 -13.34
N MET A 18 8.82 -6.22 -12.79
CA MET A 18 8.08 -7.34 -12.20
C MET A 18 7.82 -8.43 -13.24
N LEU A 19 7.27 -8.10 -14.42
CA LEU A 19 6.99 -9.09 -15.49
C LEU A 19 8.24 -9.85 -15.89
N ARG A 20 9.39 -9.17 -16.04
CA ARG A 20 10.67 -9.82 -16.36
C ARG A 20 11.10 -10.85 -15.31
N ASN A 21 10.78 -10.60 -14.06
CA ASN A 21 11.21 -11.43 -12.94
C ASN A 21 10.18 -12.48 -12.49
N MET A 22 9.03 -12.59 -13.16
CA MET A 22 8.06 -13.65 -12.88
C MET A 22 8.51 -15.00 -13.43
N TYR A 23 8.19 -16.07 -12.70
CA TYR A 23 8.26 -17.44 -13.23
C TYR A 23 7.14 -17.73 -14.23
N ASN A 24 7.31 -18.78 -15.03
CA ASN A 24 6.28 -19.28 -15.92
C ASN A 24 5.06 -19.74 -15.11
N GLY A 25 3.87 -19.37 -15.56
CA GLY A 25 2.61 -19.65 -14.84
C GLY A 25 2.36 -18.73 -13.64
N GLY A 26 3.21 -17.74 -13.41
CA GLY A 26 3.09 -16.80 -12.30
C GLY A 26 1.79 -15.99 -12.32
N ARG A 27 1.37 -15.52 -11.16
CA ARG A 27 0.14 -14.75 -10.97
C ARG A 27 0.44 -13.33 -10.55
N VAL A 28 -0.19 -12.37 -11.22
CA VAL A 28 -0.01 -10.94 -10.97
C VAL A 28 -1.32 -10.31 -10.56
N ALA A 29 -1.34 -9.62 -9.41
CA ALA A 29 -2.41 -8.72 -8.99
C ALA A 29 -2.00 -7.29 -9.38
N LEU A 30 -2.81 -6.65 -10.23
CA LEU A 30 -2.58 -5.31 -10.75
C LEU A 30 -3.60 -4.35 -10.14
N LEU A 31 -3.15 -3.48 -9.22
CA LEU A 31 -3.97 -2.48 -8.53
C LEU A 31 -3.55 -1.05 -8.89
N GLY A 32 -2.25 -0.85 -9.19
CA GLY A 32 -1.72 0.47 -9.53
C GLY A 32 -2.31 0.99 -10.83
N PHE A 33 -2.62 2.29 -10.88
CA PHE A 33 -3.09 2.94 -12.11
C PHE A 33 -1.89 3.31 -12.97
N LEU A 34 -1.63 2.50 -13.97
CA LEU A 34 -0.58 2.79 -14.95
C LEU A 34 -1.03 3.91 -15.90
N PRO A 35 -0.14 4.84 -16.30
CA PRO A 35 -0.45 5.81 -17.34
C PRO A 35 -0.91 5.13 -18.64
N GLU A 36 -1.85 5.74 -19.36
CA GLU A 36 -2.37 5.20 -20.64
C GLU A 36 -1.27 4.97 -21.68
N SER A 37 -0.21 5.79 -21.65
CA SER A 37 0.96 5.65 -22.53
C SER A 37 1.89 4.49 -22.16
N THR A 38 1.57 3.71 -21.13
CA THR A 38 2.44 2.62 -20.66
C THR A 38 2.59 1.54 -21.72
N ARG A 39 3.80 1.37 -22.22
CA ARG A 39 4.14 0.29 -23.15
C ARG A 39 4.50 -0.96 -22.36
N VAL A 40 3.87 -2.07 -22.70
CA VAL A 40 4.12 -3.40 -22.13
C VAL A 40 4.50 -4.37 -23.24
N ASN A 41 5.54 -5.17 -23.02
CA ASN A 41 5.85 -6.28 -23.91
C ASN A 41 4.92 -7.47 -23.58
N TRP A 42 3.80 -7.55 -24.25
CA TRP A 42 2.82 -8.61 -24.04
C TRP A 42 3.36 -10.01 -24.34
N ASN A 43 4.43 -10.12 -25.16
CA ASN A 43 5.08 -11.41 -25.41
C ASN A 43 5.66 -12.01 -24.13
N GLU A 44 6.13 -11.19 -23.18
CA GLU A 44 6.58 -11.71 -21.89
C GLU A 44 5.45 -12.38 -21.11
N VAL A 45 4.24 -11.81 -21.18
CA VAL A 45 3.05 -12.39 -20.57
C VAL A 45 2.68 -13.71 -21.24
N ILE A 46 2.71 -13.74 -22.57
CA ILE A 46 2.36 -14.92 -23.38
C ILE A 46 3.38 -16.05 -23.17
N PHE A 47 4.66 -15.78 -23.37
CA PHE A 47 5.70 -16.80 -23.27
C PHE A 47 5.86 -17.39 -21.88
N LYS A 48 5.55 -16.59 -20.85
CA LYS A 48 5.56 -17.06 -19.47
C LYS A 48 4.22 -17.59 -18.98
N SER A 49 3.17 -17.56 -19.82
CA SER A 49 1.81 -17.98 -19.44
C SER A 49 1.33 -17.29 -18.14
N LEU A 50 1.56 -15.99 -18.00
CA LEU A 50 1.22 -15.25 -16.79
C LEU A 50 -0.28 -15.04 -16.66
N HIS A 51 -0.78 -15.13 -15.42
CA HIS A 51 -2.14 -14.79 -15.07
C HIS A 51 -2.16 -13.38 -14.47
N ILE A 52 -2.68 -12.40 -15.19
CA ILE A 52 -2.81 -11.02 -14.70
C ILE A 52 -4.26 -10.76 -14.34
N LYS A 53 -4.50 -10.41 -13.07
CA LYS A 53 -5.82 -10.03 -12.56
C LYS A 53 -5.81 -8.55 -12.18
N GLY A 54 -6.60 -7.74 -12.88
CA GLY A 54 -6.91 -6.37 -12.46
C GLY A 54 -7.78 -6.39 -11.21
N ILE A 55 -7.46 -5.51 -10.26
CA ILE A 55 -8.19 -5.36 -9.02
C ILE A 55 -8.61 -3.90 -8.88
N TYR A 56 -9.92 -3.68 -8.76
CA TYR A 56 -10.48 -2.36 -8.56
C TYR A 56 -11.40 -2.36 -7.35
N GLY A 57 -11.15 -1.40 -6.43
CA GLY A 57 -11.94 -1.27 -5.22
C GLY A 57 -11.79 -2.46 -4.27
N ARG A 58 -12.91 -2.95 -3.79
CA ARG A 58 -12.99 -4.05 -2.81
C ARG A 58 -14.24 -4.90 -3.02
N GLU A 59 -14.20 -6.12 -2.56
CA GLU A 59 -15.41 -6.93 -2.41
C GLU A 59 -16.18 -6.40 -1.20
N MET A 60 -17.40 -5.87 -1.45
CA MET A 60 -18.21 -5.23 -0.42
C MET A 60 -18.53 -6.22 0.70
N TYR A 61 -18.42 -5.79 1.95
CA TYR A 61 -18.60 -6.54 3.19
C TYR A 61 -17.54 -7.64 3.44
N GLU A 62 -17.19 -8.47 2.48
CA GLU A 62 -16.29 -9.61 2.69
C GLU A 62 -14.87 -9.16 3.04
N THR A 63 -14.29 -8.24 2.29
CA THR A 63 -12.92 -7.77 2.58
C THR A 63 -12.86 -6.98 3.88
N TRP A 64 -13.91 -6.28 4.25
CA TRP A 64 -14.00 -5.58 5.52
C TRP A 64 -14.11 -6.55 6.70
N TYR A 65 -14.89 -7.61 6.55
CA TYR A 65 -14.97 -8.66 7.54
C TYR A 65 -13.60 -9.32 7.75
N LYS A 66 -12.95 -9.73 6.66
CA LYS A 66 -11.60 -10.33 6.69
C LYS A 66 -10.59 -9.41 7.36
N MET A 67 -10.57 -8.12 7.01
CA MET A 67 -9.70 -7.13 7.63
C MET A 67 -9.96 -7.04 9.15
N THR A 68 -11.22 -6.95 9.55
CA THR A 68 -11.59 -6.89 10.98
C THR A 68 -11.12 -8.14 11.73
N GLN A 69 -11.27 -9.32 11.14
CA GLN A 69 -10.81 -10.56 11.75
C GLN A 69 -9.28 -10.62 11.85
N LEU A 70 -8.55 -10.14 10.85
CA LEU A 70 -7.09 -10.06 10.89
C LEU A 70 -6.61 -9.14 12.02
N LEU A 71 -7.21 -7.95 12.15
CA LEU A 71 -6.89 -7.03 13.24
C LEU A 71 -7.18 -7.65 14.62
N ARG A 72 -8.32 -8.32 14.77
CA ARG A 72 -8.69 -9.02 16.01
C ARG A 72 -7.77 -10.20 16.33
N SER A 73 -7.20 -10.83 15.31
CA SER A 73 -6.26 -11.95 15.47
C SER A 73 -4.82 -11.49 15.75
N GLY A 74 -4.60 -10.17 15.87
CA GLY A 74 -3.31 -9.62 16.26
C GLY A 74 -2.47 -9.06 15.12
N LEU A 75 -3.05 -8.84 13.91
CA LEU A 75 -2.34 -8.11 12.86
C LEU A 75 -2.05 -6.69 13.33
N ASP A 76 -0.78 -6.36 13.53
CA ASP A 76 -0.36 -5.02 13.90
C ASP A 76 -0.11 -4.16 12.65
N VAL A 77 -0.94 -3.15 12.46
CA VAL A 77 -0.81 -2.18 11.35
C VAL A 77 -0.17 -0.86 11.79
N ARG A 78 0.15 -0.69 13.08
CA ARG A 78 0.75 0.55 13.60
C ARG A 78 2.06 0.93 12.93
N PRO A 79 2.96 -0.01 12.58
CA PRO A 79 4.21 0.34 11.89
C PRO A 79 4.02 1.01 10.53
N VAL A 80 2.82 0.89 9.93
CA VAL A 80 2.49 1.57 8.65
C VAL A 80 2.17 3.04 8.86
N LEU A 81 1.75 3.45 10.09
CA LEU A 81 1.45 4.83 10.45
C LEU A 81 2.75 5.55 10.80
N THR A 82 3.41 6.12 9.80
CA THR A 82 4.76 6.70 9.97
C THR A 82 4.77 8.16 10.39
N HIS A 83 3.70 8.91 10.08
CA HIS A 83 3.64 10.35 10.35
C HIS A 83 2.26 10.74 10.84
N ARG A 84 2.23 11.65 11.80
CA ARG A 84 1.01 12.30 12.29
C ARG A 84 1.22 13.80 12.30
N PHE A 85 0.26 14.54 11.78
CA PHE A 85 0.25 16.00 11.78
C PHE A 85 -1.06 16.51 12.39
N PRO A 86 -1.05 17.62 13.10
CA PRO A 86 -2.29 18.33 13.40
C PRO A 86 -2.95 18.81 12.10
N LEU A 87 -4.24 19.05 12.11
CA LEU A 87 -4.97 19.45 10.90
C LEU A 87 -4.42 20.76 10.32
N GLU A 88 -3.94 21.65 11.16
CA GLU A 88 -3.38 22.95 10.76
C GLU A 88 -2.15 22.80 9.88
N ASP A 89 -1.39 21.70 10.02
CA ASP A 89 -0.16 21.42 9.27
C ASP A 89 -0.40 20.53 8.04
N PHE A 90 -1.62 20.58 7.49
CA PHE A 90 -2.00 19.72 6.36
C PHE A 90 -1.09 19.91 5.14
N ASP A 91 -0.58 21.10 4.88
CA ASP A 91 0.32 21.37 3.76
C ASP A 91 1.62 20.55 3.90
N GLU A 92 2.22 20.53 5.09
CA GLU A 92 3.43 19.73 5.37
C GLU A 92 3.15 18.24 5.25
N ALA A 93 1.97 17.81 5.71
CA ALA A 93 1.53 16.43 5.58
C ALA A 93 1.43 16.00 4.10
N PHE A 94 0.84 16.84 3.23
CA PHE A 94 0.76 16.57 1.80
C PHE A 94 2.12 16.59 1.11
N GLU A 95 3.01 17.51 1.48
CA GLU A 95 4.40 17.51 0.99
C GLU A 95 5.12 16.21 1.35
N THR A 96 4.97 15.74 2.58
CA THR A 96 5.56 14.48 3.06
C THR A 96 5.09 13.29 2.22
N VAL A 97 3.79 13.22 1.90
CA VAL A 97 3.24 12.18 1.01
C VAL A 97 3.84 12.30 -0.40
N THR A 98 3.93 13.51 -0.93
CA THR A 98 4.42 13.76 -2.29
C THR A 98 5.90 13.38 -2.44
N ARG A 99 6.70 13.57 -1.40
CA ARG A 99 8.12 13.14 -1.38
C ARG A 99 8.28 11.61 -1.36
N GLY A 100 7.23 10.86 -1.04
CA GLY A 100 7.23 9.38 -1.07
C GLY A 100 8.09 8.73 0.01
N GLN A 101 8.48 9.46 1.06
CA GLN A 101 9.32 8.96 2.15
C GLN A 101 8.50 8.60 3.40
N CYS A 102 7.26 8.22 3.20
CA CYS A 102 6.34 7.87 4.27
C CYS A 102 5.56 6.59 3.95
N GLY A 103 5.08 5.92 4.99
CA GLY A 103 4.02 4.94 4.88
C GLY A 103 2.66 5.64 4.88
N LYS A 104 1.91 5.52 5.97
CA LYS A 104 0.63 6.23 6.14
C LYS A 104 0.83 7.52 6.91
N VAL A 105 0.38 8.63 6.33
CA VAL A 105 0.28 9.92 7.01
C VAL A 105 -1.16 10.10 7.52
N VAL A 106 -1.31 10.57 8.75
CA VAL A 106 -2.60 10.82 9.40
C VAL A 106 -2.67 12.27 9.84
N LEU A 107 -3.77 12.94 9.54
CA LEU A 107 -4.12 14.24 10.10
C LEU A 107 -4.96 14.03 11.36
N ASP A 108 -4.55 14.61 12.46
CA ASP A 108 -5.28 14.57 13.72
C ASP A 108 -6.18 15.80 13.82
N ILE A 109 -7.48 15.57 13.93
CA ILE A 109 -8.49 16.62 14.01
C ILE A 109 -8.95 16.88 15.44
N SER A 110 -8.38 16.17 16.43
CA SER A 110 -8.69 16.42 17.84
C SER A 110 -7.90 17.60 18.37
N ASN A 111 -8.56 18.57 18.99
CA ASN A 111 -7.94 19.75 19.60
C ASN A 111 -7.02 19.43 20.80
N ASN A 112 -6.75 18.16 21.08
CA ASN A 112 -5.90 17.65 22.16
C ASN A 112 -4.65 16.94 21.66
N CYS A 113 -4.14 17.28 20.47
CA CYS A 113 -2.89 16.69 19.96
C CYS A 113 -1.68 17.27 20.71
N THR A 114 -1.41 16.79 21.90
CA THR A 114 -0.03 16.77 22.39
C THR A 114 0.68 15.70 21.59
N LEU A 115 1.64 16.10 20.77
CA LEU A 115 2.57 15.22 20.06
C LEU A 115 3.17 14.24 21.08
N LYS A 116 2.60 13.04 21.21
CA LYS A 116 3.25 11.94 21.91
C LYS A 116 4.14 11.24 20.90
N ASP A 117 5.42 11.27 21.19
CA ASP A 117 6.49 10.54 20.55
C ASP A 117 6.04 9.09 20.22
N PRO A 118 6.25 8.58 19.00
CA PRO A 118 5.91 7.19 18.66
C PRO A 118 6.61 6.13 19.52
N SER A 119 7.59 6.51 20.37
CA SER A 119 8.23 5.64 21.36
C SER A 119 7.58 5.68 22.75
N GLY A 120 6.54 6.50 23.00
CA GLY A 120 5.91 6.67 24.30
C GLY A 120 4.99 5.52 24.68
N ILE A 121 5.53 4.52 25.31
CA ILE A 121 4.81 3.58 26.17
C ILE A 121 4.42 4.35 27.42
N ASP A 122 3.16 4.80 27.52
CA ASP A 122 2.60 5.25 28.80
C ASP A 122 2.38 4.05 29.72
N HIS A 123 3.30 3.85 30.63
CA HIS A 123 3.01 3.22 31.92
C HIS A 123 2.26 4.27 32.76
N ALA A 124 0.96 4.25 32.76
CA ALA A 124 0.12 4.93 33.77
C ALA A 124 -0.65 3.84 34.51
N ASP A 125 -0.09 3.51 35.63
CA ASP A 125 -0.59 3.33 37.00
C ASP A 125 -2.04 2.86 37.20
N THR A 126 -2.06 1.75 37.98
CA THR A 126 -3.08 1.20 38.89
C THR A 126 -4.47 0.95 38.35
#